data_6ba72ab70a672ba41ea399b51e9ff312
#
_entry.id   6ba72ab70a672ba41ea399b51e9ff312
#
_cell.length_a   1.000
_cell.length_b   1.000
_cell.length_c   1.000
_cell.angle_alpha   90.00
_cell.angle_beta   90.00
_cell.angle_gamma   90.00
#
_symmetry.space_group_name_H-M   'P 1'
#
loop_
_entity.id
_entity.type
_entity.pdbx_description
1 polymer ?
#
loop_
_entity_poly.entity_id
_entity_poly.type
_entity_poly.pdbx_seq_one_letter_code
_entity_poly.pdbx_strand_id
1 'polypeptide(L)'
;MIKFPQKKYEIIYADPPWQYRDRGTNGAAEHYYQTMSFADLAALPVRNIAAKDSVLFLWATYPQLPAAIALIEAWGFQYKTIGFQWIKQNRKSPGYFLGCGHWTRGNSECCLLGVRGKPKRKDASVSQLIFACREEHSKKPAEVREKIVKLMGDLPRIELFARQKVAGWDGWGNEYPDCDTKMDK
;
A
#
# COMPACT_ATOMS: atom_id res chain seq x y z
N MET A 1 -17.45 -6.76 -11.21
CA MET A 1 -16.43 -5.73 -10.80
C MET A 1 -16.89 -5.12 -9.49
N ILE A 2 -16.03 -5.11 -8.45
CA ILE A 2 -16.40 -4.59 -7.13
C ILE A 2 -16.70 -3.10 -7.24
N LYS A 3 -17.85 -2.67 -6.68
CA LYS A 3 -18.26 -1.27 -6.70
C LYS A 3 -17.26 -0.42 -5.92
N PHE A 4 -16.71 0.62 -6.56
CA PHE A 4 -15.78 1.54 -5.89
C PHE A 4 -16.54 2.45 -4.90
N PRO A 5 -15.97 2.78 -3.72
CA PRO A 5 -16.65 3.61 -2.72
C PRO A 5 -17.03 4.99 -3.27
N GLN A 6 -18.10 5.60 -2.72
CA GLN A 6 -18.55 6.95 -3.09
C GLN A 6 -18.16 8.01 -2.03
N LYS A 7 -17.74 7.57 -0.83
CA LYS A 7 -17.32 8.44 0.26
C LYS A 7 -15.98 9.12 -0.04
N LYS A 8 -15.75 10.31 0.54
CA LYS A 8 -14.46 11.02 0.44
C LYS A 8 -13.57 10.66 1.62
N TYR A 9 -12.27 10.50 1.33
CA TYR A 9 -11.26 10.13 2.32
C TYR A 9 -10.11 11.13 2.31
N GLU A 10 -9.64 11.48 3.51
CA GLU A 10 -8.47 12.33 3.71
C GLU A 10 -7.19 11.51 3.80
N ILE A 11 -7.32 10.21 4.13
CA ILE A 11 -6.21 9.25 4.14
C ILE A 11 -6.56 8.07 3.24
N ILE A 12 -5.70 7.82 2.24
CA ILE A 12 -5.77 6.64 1.38
C ILE A 12 -4.48 5.84 1.59
N TYR A 13 -4.62 4.56 1.91
CA TYR A 13 -3.53 3.62 2.09
C TYR A 13 -3.69 2.50 1.08
N ALA A 14 -2.65 2.15 0.34
CA ALA A 14 -2.74 1.20 -0.77
C ALA A 14 -1.51 0.30 -0.88
N ASP A 15 -1.75 -0.99 -1.08
CA ASP A 15 -0.74 -2.00 -1.43
C ASP A 15 -1.14 -2.69 -2.75
N PRO A 16 -0.89 -2.05 -3.91
CA PRO A 16 -1.34 -2.59 -5.19
C PRO A 16 -0.72 -3.95 -5.51
N PRO A 17 -1.46 -4.86 -6.15
CA PRO A 17 -0.96 -6.13 -6.61
C PRO A 17 -0.14 -5.94 -7.90
N TRP A 18 1.07 -5.40 -7.76
CA TRP A 18 1.95 -5.08 -8.87
C TRP A 18 2.23 -6.28 -9.77
N GLN A 19 2.12 -6.10 -11.08
CA GLN A 19 2.61 -7.06 -12.04
C GLN A 19 4.13 -6.87 -12.23
N TYR A 20 4.90 -7.94 -12.04
CA TYR A 20 6.34 -7.94 -12.23
C TYR A 20 6.71 -8.42 -13.62
N ARG A 21 7.84 -7.92 -14.15
CA ARG A 21 8.36 -8.36 -15.46
C ARG A 21 9.00 -9.74 -15.43
N ASP A 22 9.47 -10.19 -14.27
CA ASP A 22 10.11 -11.50 -14.09
C ASP A 22 9.08 -12.63 -14.03
N ARG A 23 8.76 -13.18 -15.18
CA ARG A 23 7.94 -14.39 -15.32
C ARG A 23 8.82 -15.61 -15.10
N GLY A 24 8.55 -16.39 -14.07
CA GLY A 24 9.13 -17.73 -13.92
C GLY A 24 10.19 -17.92 -12.83
N THR A 25 10.47 -16.97 -11.96
CA THR A 25 11.28 -17.18 -10.76
C THR A 25 10.42 -17.67 -9.60
N ASN A 26 10.93 -18.65 -8.83
CA ASN A 26 10.29 -19.09 -7.58
C ASN A 26 10.06 -17.88 -6.66
N GLY A 27 8.79 -17.52 -6.41
CA GLY A 27 8.42 -16.34 -5.60
C GLY A 27 7.76 -15.21 -6.38
N ALA A 28 7.48 -15.37 -7.68
CA ALA A 28 6.72 -14.40 -8.46
C ALA A 28 5.31 -14.20 -7.85
N ALA A 29 4.87 -12.97 -7.72
CA ALA A 29 3.58 -12.62 -7.11
C ALA A 29 2.39 -13.27 -7.83
N GLU A 30 2.51 -13.51 -9.14
CA GLU A 30 1.50 -14.14 -9.98
C GLU A 30 1.12 -15.58 -9.52
N HIS A 31 1.96 -16.25 -8.75
CA HIS A 31 1.65 -17.56 -8.17
C HIS A 31 0.75 -17.52 -6.93
N TYR A 32 0.60 -16.33 -6.33
CA TYR A 32 -0.09 -16.18 -5.04
C TYR A 32 -1.39 -15.38 -5.11
N TYR A 33 -1.51 -14.44 -6.07
CA TYR A 33 -2.70 -13.59 -6.25
C TYR A 33 -2.76 -13.00 -7.66
N GLN A 34 -3.96 -12.59 -8.08
CA GLN A 34 -4.17 -11.93 -9.35
C GLN A 34 -3.50 -10.54 -9.35
N THR A 35 -2.48 -10.36 -10.19
CA THR A 35 -1.80 -9.08 -10.38
C THR A 35 -2.58 -8.16 -11.32
N MET A 36 -2.34 -6.85 -11.21
CA MET A 36 -2.96 -5.85 -12.08
C MET A 36 -1.89 -5.15 -12.91
N SER A 37 -2.22 -4.85 -14.18
CA SER A 37 -1.37 -4.02 -15.02
C SER A 37 -1.32 -2.57 -14.52
N PHE A 38 -0.29 -1.82 -14.91
CA PHE A 38 -0.23 -0.38 -14.60
C PHE A 38 -1.45 0.37 -15.16
N ALA A 39 -1.90 0.02 -16.37
CA ALA A 39 -3.06 0.64 -17.00
C ALA A 39 -4.34 0.43 -16.17
N ASP A 40 -4.57 -0.80 -15.67
CA ASP A 40 -5.73 -1.12 -14.84
C ASP A 40 -5.66 -0.40 -13.49
N LEU A 41 -4.48 -0.34 -12.86
CA LEU A 41 -4.27 0.41 -11.62
C LEU A 41 -4.53 1.91 -11.82
N ALA A 42 -4.00 2.50 -12.88
CA ALA A 42 -4.17 3.91 -13.20
C ALA A 42 -5.62 4.29 -13.53
N ALA A 43 -6.39 3.34 -14.11
CA ALA A 43 -7.81 3.52 -14.43
C ALA A 43 -8.74 3.48 -13.20
N LEU A 44 -8.26 3.02 -12.03
CA LEU A 44 -9.07 3.05 -10.82
C LEU A 44 -9.46 4.48 -10.44
N PRO A 45 -10.73 4.73 -10.08
CA PRO A 45 -11.23 6.09 -9.85
C PRO A 45 -10.83 6.64 -8.45
N VAL A 46 -9.57 6.45 -8.04
CA VAL A 46 -9.06 6.88 -6.72
C VAL A 46 -9.19 8.39 -6.54
N ARG A 47 -9.01 9.16 -7.61
CA ARG A 47 -9.24 10.62 -7.60
C ARG A 47 -10.65 10.99 -7.14
N ASN A 48 -11.65 10.13 -7.42
CA ASN A 48 -13.05 10.39 -7.08
C ASN A 48 -13.35 10.17 -5.60
N ILE A 49 -12.56 9.39 -4.87
CA ILE A 49 -12.72 9.16 -3.43
C ILE A 49 -11.74 10.02 -2.59
N ALA A 50 -10.76 10.63 -3.22
CA ALA A 50 -9.85 11.54 -2.52
C ALA A 50 -10.55 12.85 -2.12
N ALA A 51 -10.39 13.27 -0.88
CA ALA A 51 -10.81 14.58 -0.41
C ALA A 51 -9.96 15.69 -1.06
N LYS A 52 -10.40 16.96 -0.93
CA LYS A 52 -9.67 18.12 -1.45
C LYS A 52 -8.26 18.18 -0.89
N ASP A 53 -8.14 18.01 0.41
CA ASP A 53 -6.87 17.95 1.14
C ASP A 53 -6.71 16.51 1.66
N SER A 54 -5.81 15.75 1.07
CA SER A 54 -5.67 14.32 1.36
C SER A 54 -4.25 13.80 1.15
N VAL A 55 -3.95 12.67 1.76
CA VAL A 55 -2.68 11.95 1.64
C VAL A 55 -2.89 10.55 1.09
N LEU A 56 -1.92 10.11 0.32
CA LEU A 56 -1.83 8.74 -0.19
C LEU A 56 -0.54 8.10 0.35
N PHE A 57 -0.67 6.94 0.99
CA PHE A 57 0.42 6.04 1.37
C PHE A 57 0.39 4.84 0.44
N LEU A 58 1.41 4.71 -0.42
CA LEU A 58 1.46 3.69 -1.48
C LEU A 58 2.68 2.79 -1.32
N TRP A 59 2.45 1.49 -1.10
CA TRP A 59 3.52 0.51 -1.06
C TRP A 59 4.09 0.22 -2.43
N ALA A 60 5.41 0.17 -2.50
CA ALA A 60 6.14 -0.21 -3.69
C ALA A 60 7.42 -0.98 -3.33
N THR A 61 7.80 -1.91 -4.19
CA THR A 61 9.15 -2.46 -4.19
C THR A 61 10.06 -1.58 -5.03
N TYR A 62 11.36 -1.60 -4.77
CA TYR A 62 12.31 -0.71 -5.47
C TYR A 62 12.28 -0.80 -7.01
N PRO A 63 12.15 -1.99 -7.63
CA PRO A 63 12.01 -2.08 -9.09
C PRO A 63 10.76 -1.41 -9.64
N GLN A 64 9.72 -1.24 -8.82
CA GLN A 64 8.45 -0.62 -9.19
C GLN A 64 8.38 0.89 -8.89
N LEU A 65 9.44 1.50 -8.33
CA LEU A 65 9.44 2.93 -7.96
C LEU A 65 9.00 3.87 -9.08
N PRO A 66 9.49 3.75 -10.32
CA PRO A 66 9.05 4.62 -11.40
C PRO A 66 7.55 4.49 -11.68
N ALA A 67 7.03 3.25 -11.71
CA ALA A 67 5.60 2.98 -11.91
C ALA A 67 4.77 3.48 -10.73
N ALA A 68 5.25 3.33 -9.49
CA ALA A 68 4.55 3.79 -8.30
C ALA A 68 4.44 5.32 -8.25
N ILE A 69 5.48 6.06 -8.64
CA ILE A 69 5.45 7.53 -8.73
C ILE A 69 4.45 7.96 -9.81
N ALA A 70 4.48 7.33 -10.99
CA ALA A 70 3.52 7.60 -12.05
C ALA A 70 2.07 7.28 -11.62
N LEU A 71 1.86 6.23 -10.83
CA LEU A 71 0.54 5.87 -10.31
C LEU A 71 0.02 6.91 -9.29
N ILE A 72 0.88 7.44 -8.42
CA ILE A 72 0.55 8.54 -7.52
C ILE A 72 -0.01 9.74 -8.31
N GLU A 73 0.65 10.10 -9.41
CA GLU A 73 0.24 11.20 -10.29
C GLU A 73 -1.07 10.89 -11.03
N ALA A 74 -1.21 9.68 -11.58
CA ALA A 74 -2.44 9.24 -12.25
C ALA A 74 -3.65 9.30 -11.32
N TRP A 75 -3.47 8.99 -10.03
CA TRP A 75 -4.53 9.09 -9.01
C TRP A 75 -4.77 10.53 -8.50
N GLY A 76 -4.01 11.52 -9.03
CA GLY A 76 -4.20 12.94 -8.76
C GLY A 76 -3.54 13.47 -7.49
N PHE A 77 -2.47 12.78 -7.07
CA PHE A 77 -1.59 13.20 -5.98
C PHE A 77 -0.24 13.65 -6.53
N GLN A 78 0.49 14.42 -5.74
CA GLN A 78 1.89 14.78 -5.99
C GLN A 78 2.78 13.97 -5.07
N TYR A 79 3.73 13.22 -5.62
CA TYR A 79 4.76 12.54 -4.81
C TYR A 79 5.55 13.56 -3.96
N LYS A 80 5.78 13.24 -2.70
CA LYS A 80 6.55 14.10 -1.78
C LYS A 80 7.82 13.42 -1.27
N THR A 81 7.71 12.21 -0.77
CA THR A 81 8.82 11.50 -0.13
C THR A 81 8.47 10.03 0.10
N ILE A 82 9.40 9.27 0.68
CA ILE A 82 9.10 8.01 1.33
C ILE A 82 8.42 8.32 2.66
N GLY A 83 7.17 7.89 2.83
CA GLY A 83 6.43 8.01 4.08
C GLY A 83 6.95 7.05 5.14
N PHE A 84 7.08 5.76 4.79
CA PHE A 84 7.62 4.73 5.66
C PHE A 84 8.59 3.80 4.91
N GLN A 85 9.60 3.33 5.65
CA GLN A 85 10.58 2.35 5.20
C GLN A 85 10.52 1.13 6.11
N TRP A 86 10.01 0.01 5.61
CA TRP A 86 9.99 -1.25 6.35
C TRP A 86 11.30 -1.98 6.20
N ILE A 87 12.02 -2.13 7.31
CA ILE A 87 13.21 -2.97 7.45
C ILE A 87 12.77 -4.34 7.94
N LYS A 88 12.90 -5.36 7.10
CA LYS A 88 12.43 -6.73 7.39
C LYS A 88 13.40 -7.42 8.34
N GLN A 89 12.89 -7.80 9.50
CA GLN A 89 13.67 -8.55 10.52
C GLN A 89 13.47 -10.05 10.35
N ASN A 90 14.44 -10.82 10.86
CA ASN A 90 14.32 -12.27 10.99
C ASN A 90 13.36 -12.63 12.13
N ARG A 91 12.60 -13.72 11.96
CA ARG A 91 11.67 -14.21 13.00
C ARG A 91 12.38 -15.00 14.12
N LYS A 92 13.46 -15.72 13.80
CA LYS A 92 14.08 -16.74 14.67
C LYS A 92 15.52 -16.42 15.06
N SER A 93 16.13 -15.38 14.54
CA SER A 93 17.51 -14.99 14.81
C SER A 93 17.67 -13.47 14.82
N PRO A 94 18.65 -12.92 15.54
CA PRO A 94 18.99 -11.50 15.42
C PRO A 94 19.32 -11.12 13.98
N GLY A 95 19.09 -9.85 13.62
CA GLY A 95 19.44 -9.29 12.31
C GLY A 95 18.29 -9.20 11.32
N TYR A 96 18.63 -8.92 10.06
CA TYR A 96 17.69 -8.58 9.03
C TYR A 96 17.45 -9.75 8.08
N PHE A 97 16.21 -9.86 7.60
CA PHE A 97 15.88 -10.82 6.57
C PHE A 97 16.61 -10.50 5.25
N LEU A 98 17.23 -11.49 4.65
CA LEU A 98 17.85 -11.39 3.33
C LEU A 98 16.94 -12.05 2.29
N GLY A 99 16.27 -11.23 1.49
CA GLY A 99 15.43 -11.68 0.40
C GLY A 99 16.20 -12.01 -0.87
N CYS A 100 15.46 -12.37 -1.92
CA CYS A 100 15.99 -12.54 -3.26
C CYS A 100 16.16 -11.19 -3.94
N GLY A 101 17.30 -10.97 -4.59
CA GLY A 101 17.55 -9.78 -5.40
C GLY A 101 18.66 -10.10 -6.40
N HIS A 102 18.58 -9.53 -7.61
CA HIS A 102 19.53 -9.79 -8.68
C HIS A 102 20.90 -9.14 -8.42
N TRP A 103 20.91 -7.97 -7.77
CA TRP A 103 22.13 -7.22 -7.46
C TRP A 103 22.49 -7.28 -5.98
N THR A 104 21.59 -6.82 -5.13
CA THR A 104 21.75 -6.88 -3.69
C THR A 104 20.60 -7.67 -3.07
N ARG A 105 20.80 -8.22 -1.87
CA ARG A 105 19.73 -8.91 -1.15
C ARG A 105 18.69 -7.91 -0.65
N GLY A 106 17.45 -8.04 -1.15
CA GLY A 106 16.33 -7.17 -0.74
C GLY A 106 15.89 -7.48 0.69
N ASN A 107 16.00 -6.51 1.58
CA ASN A 107 15.59 -6.64 2.97
C ASN A 107 14.67 -5.52 3.46
N SER A 108 14.20 -4.70 2.55
CA SER A 108 13.28 -3.60 2.87
C SER A 108 12.27 -3.35 1.76
N GLU A 109 11.19 -2.67 2.11
CA GLU A 109 10.17 -2.13 1.19
C GLU A 109 9.82 -0.70 1.60
N CYS A 110 9.42 0.11 0.64
CA CYS A 110 9.05 1.50 0.89
C CYS A 110 7.55 1.74 0.69
N CYS A 111 7.01 2.61 1.52
CA CYS A 111 5.67 3.17 1.40
C CYS A 111 5.81 4.64 1.03
N LEU A 112 5.46 4.99 -0.20
CA LEU A 112 5.58 6.33 -0.74
C LEU A 112 4.48 7.23 -0.18
N LEU A 113 4.78 8.52 0.01
CA LEU A 113 3.81 9.55 0.40
C LEU A 113 3.51 10.45 -0.78
N GLY A 114 2.26 10.48 -1.19
CA GLY A 114 1.67 11.45 -2.11
C GLY A 114 0.74 12.41 -1.37
N VAL A 115 0.62 13.64 -1.83
CA VAL A 115 -0.30 14.64 -1.27
C VAL A 115 -1.16 15.26 -2.35
N ARG A 116 -2.39 15.62 -1.97
CA ARG A 116 -3.33 16.41 -2.75
C ARG A 116 -3.80 17.58 -1.92
N GLY A 117 -3.82 18.78 -2.49
CA GLY A 117 -4.17 19.99 -1.75
C GLY A 117 -3.13 20.37 -0.69
N LYS A 118 -3.58 20.69 0.49
CA LYS A 118 -2.74 21.16 1.62
C LYS A 118 -3.05 20.40 2.92
N PRO A 119 -2.92 19.05 2.93
CA PRO A 119 -3.15 18.27 4.15
C PRO A 119 -2.13 18.68 5.23
N LYS A 120 -2.56 18.67 6.48
CA LYS A 120 -1.71 19.01 7.63
C LYS A 120 -1.43 17.74 8.45
N ARG A 121 -0.15 17.48 8.75
CA ARG A 121 0.20 16.45 9.75
C ARG A 121 -0.18 16.93 11.15
N LYS A 122 -0.62 16.00 11.99
CA LYS A 122 -0.95 16.25 13.41
C LYS A 122 0.26 16.05 14.31
N ASP A 123 1.07 15.04 14.05
CA ASP A 123 2.25 14.70 14.85
C ASP A 123 3.52 14.67 13.97
N ALA A 124 4.51 15.47 14.35
CA ALA A 124 5.79 15.57 13.65
C ALA A 124 6.83 14.52 14.13
N SER A 125 6.56 13.80 15.23
CA SER A 125 7.49 12.84 15.86
C SER A 125 7.43 11.43 15.29
N VAL A 126 6.53 11.16 14.32
CA VAL A 126 6.37 9.82 13.76
C VAL A 126 7.60 9.42 12.97
N SER A 127 8.28 8.36 13.43
CA SER A 127 9.45 7.80 12.74
C SER A 127 9.07 7.21 11.39
N GLN A 128 9.90 7.47 10.39
CA GLN A 128 9.79 6.88 9.06
C GLN A 128 10.13 5.37 9.07
N LEU A 129 11.02 4.92 9.95
CA LEU A 129 11.47 3.52 9.99
C LEU A 129 10.47 2.63 10.71
N ILE A 130 10.29 1.44 10.15
CA ILE A 130 9.50 0.34 10.69
C ILE A 130 10.39 -0.89 10.73
N PHE A 131 10.57 -1.47 11.92
CA PHE A 131 11.32 -2.70 12.12
C PHE A 131 10.35 -3.81 12.49
N ALA A 132 10.02 -4.66 11.55
CA ALA A 132 9.06 -5.74 11.76
C ALA A 132 9.47 -7.02 11.01
N CYS A 133 9.13 -8.16 11.60
CA CYS A 133 9.26 -9.46 10.93
C CYS A 133 8.25 -9.55 9.79
N ARG A 134 8.58 -10.35 8.77
CA ARG A 134 7.59 -10.74 7.76
C ARG A 134 6.57 -11.66 8.40
N GLU A 135 5.31 -11.45 8.08
CA GLU A 135 4.21 -12.34 8.41
C GLU A 135 3.88 -13.27 7.21
N GLU A 136 2.62 -13.40 6.88
CA GLU A 136 2.14 -14.08 5.69
C GLU A 136 2.64 -13.39 4.42
N HIS A 137 2.57 -14.09 3.28
CA HIS A 137 3.09 -13.57 2.03
C HIS A 137 2.46 -12.21 1.70
N SER A 138 3.30 -11.21 1.40
CA SER A 138 2.92 -9.83 1.02
C SER A 138 2.20 -9.00 2.08
N LYS A 139 1.93 -9.51 3.29
CA LYS A 139 1.27 -8.76 4.36
C LYS A 139 2.19 -7.69 4.92
N LYS A 140 1.71 -6.45 4.93
CA LYS A 140 2.45 -5.30 5.47
C LYS A 140 2.28 -5.20 6.99
N PRO A 141 3.28 -4.65 7.71
CA PRO A 141 3.21 -4.50 9.17
C PRO A 141 1.98 -3.71 9.60
N ALA A 142 1.25 -4.23 10.60
CA ALA A 142 0.02 -3.60 11.11
C ALA A 142 0.30 -2.20 11.71
N GLU A 143 1.49 -2.01 12.32
CA GLU A 143 1.88 -0.73 12.93
C GLU A 143 1.90 0.45 11.95
N VAL A 144 1.95 0.19 10.62
CA VAL A 144 1.88 1.26 9.60
C VAL A 144 0.57 2.02 9.70
N ARG A 145 -0.55 1.31 9.89
CA ARG A 145 -1.87 1.96 10.02
C ARG A 145 -1.93 2.84 11.27
N GLU A 146 -1.36 2.39 12.38
CA GLU A 146 -1.27 3.15 13.62
C GLU A 146 -0.41 4.40 13.44
N LYS A 147 0.75 4.26 12.80
CA LYS A 147 1.64 5.38 12.48
C LYS A 147 0.99 6.40 11.55
N ILE A 148 0.21 5.95 10.55
CA ILE A 148 -0.56 6.84 9.67
C ILE A 148 -1.58 7.66 10.49
N VAL A 149 -2.34 7.00 11.36
CA VAL A 149 -3.32 7.68 12.22
C VAL A 149 -2.64 8.62 13.20
N LYS A 150 -1.50 8.23 13.78
CA LYS A 150 -0.71 9.13 14.64
C LYS A 150 -0.22 10.36 13.88
N LEU A 151 0.31 10.17 12.66
CA LEU A 151 0.83 11.24 11.80
C LEU A 151 -0.26 12.22 11.37
N MET A 152 -1.41 11.71 10.94
CA MET A 152 -2.46 12.51 10.28
C MET A 152 -3.64 12.85 11.18
N GLY A 153 -3.87 12.08 12.25
CA GLY A 153 -5.05 12.16 13.10
C GLY A 153 -6.13 11.15 12.72
N ASP A 154 -7.20 11.12 13.50
CA ASP A 154 -8.36 10.26 13.29
C ASP A 154 -9.31 10.87 12.24
N LEU A 155 -8.92 10.74 10.98
CA LEU A 155 -9.59 11.27 9.79
C LEU A 155 -10.28 10.15 9.01
N PRO A 156 -11.28 10.45 8.16
CA PRO A 156 -11.85 9.49 7.21
C PRO A 156 -10.77 8.84 6.36
N ARG A 157 -10.68 7.50 6.45
CA ARG A 157 -9.60 6.72 5.86
C ARG A 157 -10.06 5.43 5.23
N ILE A 158 -9.35 5.01 4.18
CA ILE A 158 -9.59 3.77 3.47
C ILE A 158 -8.28 3.04 3.16
N GLU A 159 -8.32 1.71 3.21
CA GLU A 159 -7.29 0.83 2.66
C GLU A 159 -7.78 0.24 1.34
N LEU A 160 -7.06 0.54 0.25
CA LEU A 160 -7.28 -0.07 -1.06
C LEU A 160 -6.48 -1.36 -1.16
N PHE A 161 -7.04 -2.36 -1.84
CA PHE A 161 -6.52 -3.73 -1.93
C PHE A 161 -6.46 -4.43 -0.56
N ALA A 162 -7.38 -4.03 0.33
CA ALA A 162 -7.51 -4.60 1.66
C ALA A 162 -7.89 -6.09 1.59
N ARG A 163 -7.34 -6.89 2.52
CA ARG A 163 -7.61 -8.33 2.65
C ARG A 163 -8.38 -8.67 3.92
N GLN A 164 -8.53 -7.72 4.82
CA GLN A 164 -9.19 -7.90 6.11
C GLN A 164 -9.86 -6.62 6.57
N LYS A 165 -10.87 -6.75 7.42
CA LYS A 165 -11.47 -5.61 8.13
C LYS A 165 -10.52 -5.13 9.23
N VAL A 166 -10.30 -3.83 9.31
CA VAL A 166 -9.54 -3.18 10.38
C VAL A 166 -10.40 -2.10 11.01
N ALA A 167 -10.49 -2.10 12.34
CA ALA A 167 -11.28 -1.11 13.07
C ALA A 167 -10.87 0.32 12.71
N GLY A 168 -11.87 1.16 12.38
CA GLY A 168 -11.66 2.55 11.99
C GLY A 168 -11.13 2.77 10.57
N TRP A 169 -10.99 1.72 9.76
CA TRP A 169 -10.62 1.79 8.35
C TRP A 169 -11.74 1.24 7.48
N ASP A 170 -12.15 1.99 6.47
CA ASP A 170 -12.92 1.42 5.37
C ASP A 170 -11.95 0.59 4.50
N GLY A 171 -12.45 -0.38 3.77
CA GLY A 171 -11.62 -1.24 2.91
C GLY A 171 -12.24 -1.45 1.54
N TRP A 172 -11.39 -1.65 0.53
CA TRP A 172 -11.78 -2.05 -0.81
C TRP A 172 -10.72 -2.95 -1.42
N GLY A 173 -11.12 -4.06 -2.02
CA GLY A 173 -10.21 -5.01 -2.66
C GLY A 173 -10.89 -6.34 -2.97
N ASN A 174 -10.32 -7.15 -3.86
CA ASN A 174 -10.88 -8.43 -4.27
C ASN A 174 -11.00 -9.46 -3.13
N GLU A 175 -10.13 -9.35 -2.13
CA GLU A 175 -10.12 -10.24 -0.97
C GLU A 175 -10.80 -9.62 0.26
N TYR A 176 -11.41 -8.42 0.12
CA TYR A 176 -12.06 -7.74 1.24
C TYR A 176 -13.39 -8.44 1.61
N PRO A 177 -13.65 -8.74 2.90
CA PRO A 177 -14.77 -9.61 3.33
C PRO A 177 -16.19 -9.11 3.01
N ASP A 178 -16.39 -7.83 2.69
CA ASP A 178 -17.68 -7.25 2.27
C ASP A 178 -17.88 -7.21 0.76
N CYS A 179 -16.94 -7.79 0.02
CA CYS A 179 -17.10 -7.95 -1.41
C CYS A 179 -18.09 -9.08 -1.65
N ASP A 180 -19.32 -8.76 -2.09
CA ASP A 180 -20.31 -9.74 -2.54
C ASP A 180 -19.78 -10.51 -3.76
N THR A 181 -18.83 -11.39 -3.54
CA THR A 181 -18.43 -12.44 -4.49
C THR A 181 -19.27 -13.70 -4.24
N LYS A 182 -20.56 -13.57 -4.23
CA LYS A 182 -21.43 -14.69 -4.66
C LYS A 182 -21.53 -14.61 -6.19
N MET A 183 -20.49 -15.04 -6.88
CA MET A 183 -20.68 -15.58 -8.22
C MET A 183 -21.29 -16.97 -8.01
N ASP A 184 -22.54 -17.08 -8.37
CA ASP A 184 -23.23 -18.37 -8.53
C ASP A 184 -22.35 -19.32 -9.34
N LYS A 185 -22.20 -20.53 -8.80
CA LYS A 185 -21.59 -21.67 -9.49
C LYS A 185 -22.50 -22.18 -10.58
#